data_af5ba4e47c501286d65c070e959bbb38
#
_entry.id   af5ba4e47c501286d65c070e959bbb38
#
_cell.length_a   1.000
_cell.length_b   1.000
_cell.length_c   1.000
_cell.angle_alpha   90.00
_cell.angle_beta   90.00
_cell.angle_gamma   90.00
#
_symmetry.space_group_name_H-M   'P 1'
#
loop_
_entity.id
_entity.type
_entity.pdbx_description
1 polymer ?
#
loop_
_entity_poly.entity_id
_entity_poly.type
_entity_poly.pdbx_seq_one_letter_code
_entity_poly.pdbx_strand_id
1 'polypeptide(L)'
;TTTGHFLNSLGRQGMGPGEYSRLGNFTFKGDSILIQDLYRNKYIAYDLYSNSHREISYDVYHKDIISFDNIAYLISNYEGSDYGDFNLFKFDLATSSVISSEIPFNRKQIDKSGYGLRKYASKYNNEATLIYPLNDTIYILKEDTVCPFYVINYTSRSLPEDVNVDKDMLFRFVRKNRYLKGFEYLQNSKDYLLGYYSDDSFKYFIYDKLSTNIRVGKWLSIGLFGNMIFHYFYTTTNGELYILQDADTFSFNWKSLRTYCTNSYYREKIDSIVGEIGDDSNPILFKCKFRGMAK
;
A
#
# COMPACT_ATOMS: atom_id res chain seq x y z
N THR A 1 -9.69 16.55 -10.06
CA THR A 1 -8.61 17.46 -10.53
C THR A 1 -7.58 17.69 -9.45
N THR A 2 -6.40 18.21 -9.81
CA THR A 2 -5.35 18.60 -8.86
C THR A 2 -5.77 19.76 -7.92
N THR A 3 -6.87 20.42 -8.24
CA THR A 3 -7.51 21.49 -7.45
C THR A 3 -8.64 20.98 -6.55
N GLY A 4 -8.87 19.68 -6.51
CA GLY A 4 -9.92 19.05 -5.69
C GLY A 4 -11.31 19.08 -6.31
N HIS A 5 -11.50 19.60 -7.53
CA HIS A 5 -12.80 19.54 -8.18
C HIS A 5 -13.20 18.11 -8.52
N PHE A 6 -14.41 17.75 -8.15
CA PHE A 6 -15.05 16.50 -8.53
C PHE A 6 -15.16 16.42 -10.06
N LEU A 7 -14.82 15.30 -10.65
CA LEU A 7 -14.91 15.07 -12.09
C LEU A 7 -16.10 14.16 -12.42
N ASN A 8 -16.11 12.98 -11.86
CA ASN A 8 -17.04 11.94 -12.25
C ASN A 8 -17.18 10.88 -11.17
N SER A 9 -18.30 10.15 -11.17
CA SER A 9 -18.48 8.90 -10.43
C SER A 9 -18.35 7.73 -11.37
N LEU A 10 -17.57 6.72 -10.97
CA LEU A 10 -17.35 5.52 -11.76
C LEU A 10 -18.01 4.33 -11.08
N GLY A 11 -18.92 3.69 -11.83
CA GLY A 11 -19.66 2.53 -11.35
C GLY A 11 -20.66 2.86 -10.23
N ARG A 12 -21.42 1.86 -9.85
CA ARG A 12 -22.35 1.91 -8.72
C ARG A 12 -22.48 0.55 -8.08
N GLN A 13 -22.93 0.51 -6.85
CA GLN A 13 -23.24 -0.74 -6.18
C GLN A 13 -24.53 -1.34 -6.77
N GLY A 14 -24.47 -2.63 -7.11
CA GLY A 14 -25.60 -3.36 -7.70
C GLY A 14 -25.17 -4.71 -8.26
N MET A 15 -26.06 -5.32 -9.03
CA MET A 15 -25.89 -6.66 -9.58
C MET A 15 -25.93 -6.70 -11.12
N GLY A 16 -26.14 -5.57 -11.78
CA GLY A 16 -26.16 -5.44 -13.23
C GLY A 16 -24.78 -5.41 -13.89
N PRO A 17 -24.70 -5.38 -15.22
CA PRO A 17 -23.46 -5.20 -15.96
C PRO A 17 -22.75 -3.89 -15.55
N GLY A 18 -21.46 -3.95 -15.30
CA GLY A 18 -20.70 -2.79 -14.86
C GLY A 18 -21.03 -2.30 -13.44
N GLU A 19 -21.79 -3.05 -12.66
CA GLU A 19 -22.04 -2.78 -11.25
C GLU A 19 -21.20 -3.71 -10.37
N TYR A 20 -20.75 -3.21 -9.20
CA TYR A 20 -20.03 -4.02 -8.22
C TYR A 20 -20.95 -4.37 -7.04
N SER A 21 -20.86 -5.61 -6.57
CA SER A 21 -21.60 -6.04 -5.38
C SER A 21 -20.89 -5.61 -4.08
N ARG A 22 -19.57 -5.78 -4.03
CA ARG A 22 -18.72 -5.35 -2.93
C ARG A 22 -17.35 -4.90 -3.44
N LEU A 23 -17.01 -3.65 -3.16
CA LEU A 23 -15.71 -3.09 -3.50
C LEU A 23 -14.57 -3.82 -2.75
N GLY A 24 -13.58 -4.21 -3.51
CA GLY A 24 -12.28 -4.65 -3.03
C GLY A 24 -11.18 -3.64 -3.36
N ASN A 25 -10.04 -4.14 -3.80
CA ASN A 25 -8.91 -3.33 -4.21
C ASN A 25 -9.14 -2.71 -5.59
N PHE A 26 -8.31 -1.74 -5.92
CA PHE A 26 -8.28 -1.15 -7.26
C PHE A 26 -6.84 -0.88 -7.71
N THR A 27 -6.67 -0.82 -9.02
CA THR A 27 -5.41 -0.40 -9.65
C THR A 27 -5.71 0.41 -10.91
N PHE A 28 -4.75 1.22 -11.34
CA PHE A 28 -4.86 1.96 -12.60
C PHE A 28 -4.16 1.20 -13.72
N LYS A 29 -4.79 1.20 -14.90
CA LYS A 29 -4.26 0.65 -16.14
C LYS A 29 -4.46 1.67 -17.25
N GLY A 30 -3.42 2.42 -17.60
CA GLY A 30 -3.54 3.53 -18.54
C GLY A 30 -4.66 4.48 -18.12
N ASP A 31 -5.60 4.71 -19.02
CA ASP A 31 -6.78 5.57 -18.82
C ASP A 31 -7.97 4.83 -18.18
N SER A 32 -7.75 3.67 -17.60
CA SER A 32 -8.79 2.90 -16.92
C SER A 32 -8.45 2.66 -15.47
N ILE A 33 -9.49 2.52 -14.65
CA ILE A 33 -9.40 2.01 -13.28
C ILE A 33 -10.01 0.61 -13.23
N LEU A 34 -9.25 -0.36 -12.72
CA LEU A 34 -9.72 -1.71 -12.44
C LEU A 34 -10.17 -1.77 -10.99
N ILE A 35 -11.44 -2.04 -10.78
CA ILE A 35 -12.04 -2.16 -9.45
C ILE A 35 -12.41 -3.63 -9.22
N GLN A 36 -11.96 -4.20 -8.11
CA GLN A 36 -12.28 -5.56 -7.72
C GLN A 36 -13.70 -5.66 -7.16
N ASP A 37 -14.50 -6.57 -7.71
CA ASP A 37 -15.75 -7.04 -7.09
C ASP A 37 -15.48 -8.34 -6.32
N LEU A 38 -15.40 -8.23 -4.99
CA LEU A 38 -15.00 -9.34 -4.12
C LEU A 38 -15.97 -10.53 -4.13
N TYR A 39 -17.26 -10.30 -4.36
CA TYR A 39 -18.25 -11.40 -4.33
C TYR A 39 -18.39 -12.12 -5.67
N ARG A 40 -17.98 -11.48 -6.75
CA ARG A 40 -18.15 -12.02 -8.10
C ARG A 40 -16.86 -12.50 -8.73
N ASN A 41 -15.74 -12.44 -8.01
CA ASN A 41 -14.43 -12.84 -8.50
C ASN A 41 -14.12 -12.22 -9.86
N LYS A 42 -14.33 -10.91 -9.99
CA LYS A 42 -14.05 -10.17 -11.21
C LYS A 42 -13.48 -8.80 -10.92
N TYR A 43 -12.80 -8.25 -11.92
CA TYR A 43 -12.50 -6.83 -12.03
C TYR A 43 -13.47 -6.18 -12.99
N ILE A 44 -13.83 -4.94 -12.72
CA ILE A 44 -14.54 -4.08 -13.64
C ILE A 44 -13.55 -2.97 -14.01
N ALA A 45 -13.14 -2.96 -15.27
CA ALA A 45 -12.28 -1.91 -15.84
C ALA A 45 -13.19 -0.80 -16.35
N TYR A 46 -13.22 0.34 -15.66
CA TYR A 46 -13.92 1.53 -16.11
C TYR A 46 -12.95 2.46 -16.81
N ASP A 47 -13.32 2.93 -17.98
CA ASP A 47 -12.60 3.99 -18.65
C ASP A 47 -12.84 5.34 -17.93
N LEU A 48 -11.78 6.12 -17.69
CA LEU A 48 -11.87 7.36 -16.94
C LEU A 48 -12.53 8.52 -17.69
N TYR A 49 -12.63 8.43 -19.01
CA TYR A 49 -13.11 9.50 -19.90
C TYR A 49 -14.40 9.15 -20.62
N SER A 50 -14.74 7.88 -20.72
CA SER A 50 -15.98 7.39 -21.28
C SER A 50 -16.77 6.62 -20.22
N ASN A 51 -18.04 6.41 -20.45
CA ASN A 51 -18.85 5.57 -19.57
C ASN A 51 -18.73 4.08 -19.90
N SER A 52 -17.70 3.68 -20.66
CA SER A 52 -17.50 2.29 -21.02
C SER A 52 -16.87 1.49 -19.87
N HIS A 53 -17.22 0.23 -19.82
CA HIS A 53 -16.63 -0.71 -18.88
C HIS A 53 -16.40 -2.07 -19.51
N ARG A 54 -15.50 -2.85 -18.94
CA ARG A 54 -15.25 -4.25 -19.28
C ARG A 54 -15.11 -5.05 -18.01
N GLU A 55 -15.71 -6.24 -17.99
CA GLU A 55 -15.56 -7.21 -16.89
C GLU A 55 -14.45 -8.22 -17.21
N ILE A 56 -13.63 -8.56 -16.21
CA ILE A 56 -12.49 -9.47 -16.31
C ILE A 56 -12.60 -10.44 -15.14
N SER A 57 -12.95 -11.69 -15.41
CA SER A 57 -13.05 -12.72 -14.37
C SER A 57 -11.69 -13.23 -13.93
N TYR A 58 -11.58 -13.65 -12.68
CA TYR A 58 -10.41 -14.32 -12.14
C TYR A 58 -10.82 -15.50 -11.25
N ASP A 59 -9.95 -16.50 -11.13
CA ASP A 59 -10.15 -17.71 -10.34
C ASP A 59 -9.11 -17.87 -9.21
N VAL A 60 -8.19 -16.92 -9.08
CA VAL A 60 -7.17 -16.91 -8.04
C VAL A 60 -7.56 -15.98 -6.90
N TYR A 61 -7.63 -16.52 -5.68
CA TYR A 61 -7.79 -15.66 -4.50
C TYR A 61 -6.55 -14.80 -4.27
N HIS A 62 -6.74 -13.50 -4.07
CA HIS A 62 -5.67 -12.55 -3.85
C HIS A 62 -6.11 -11.38 -2.98
N LYS A 63 -5.15 -10.73 -2.35
CA LYS A 63 -5.34 -9.61 -1.41
C LYS A 63 -5.10 -8.25 -2.04
N ASP A 64 -4.27 -8.18 -3.07
CA ASP A 64 -3.91 -6.93 -3.73
C ASP A 64 -3.63 -7.18 -5.22
N ILE A 65 -3.62 -6.14 -6.01
CA ILE A 65 -3.33 -6.17 -7.44
C ILE A 65 -2.45 -5.00 -7.85
N ILE A 66 -1.54 -5.26 -8.77
CA ILE A 66 -0.79 -4.22 -9.46
C ILE A 66 -0.79 -4.52 -10.97
N SER A 67 -1.03 -3.52 -11.81
CA SER A 67 -1.12 -3.72 -13.25
C SER A 67 -0.02 -2.98 -14.03
N PHE A 68 0.43 -3.61 -15.12
CA PHE A 68 1.35 -3.11 -16.12
C PHE A 68 0.69 -3.39 -17.48
N ASP A 69 0.13 -2.38 -18.11
CA ASP A 69 -0.65 -2.52 -19.35
C ASP A 69 -1.65 -3.69 -19.33
N ASN A 70 -1.43 -4.74 -20.11
CA ASN A 70 -2.30 -5.91 -20.13
C ASN A 70 -1.92 -6.99 -19.11
N ILE A 71 -0.81 -6.84 -18.43
CA ILE A 71 -0.38 -7.76 -17.39
C ILE A 71 -0.74 -7.19 -16.01
N ALA A 72 -1.28 -8.04 -15.16
CA ALA A 72 -1.45 -7.75 -13.74
C ALA A 72 -0.73 -8.80 -12.89
N TYR A 73 -0.26 -8.39 -11.73
CA TYR A 73 0.17 -9.31 -10.69
C TYR A 73 -0.90 -9.36 -9.60
N LEU A 74 -1.47 -10.53 -9.41
CA LEU A 74 -2.40 -10.84 -8.33
C LEU A 74 -1.59 -11.31 -7.13
N ILE A 75 -1.70 -10.58 -6.03
CA ILE A 75 -0.84 -10.77 -4.84
C ILE A 75 -1.63 -11.55 -3.80
N SER A 76 -1.26 -12.80 -3.60
CA SER A 76 -1.76 -13.64 -2.51
C SER A 76 -1.03 -13.31 -1.21
N ASN A 77 -1.51 -13.84 -0.10
CA ASN A 77 -0.88 -13.69 1.21
C ASN A 77 -0.77 -15.05 1.88
N TYR A 78 0.11 -15.90 1.37
CA TYR A 78 0.31 -17.28 1.85
C TYR A 78 -0.99 -18.13 1.80
N GLU A 79 -1.89 -17.78 0.89
CA GLU A 79 -3.08 -18.56 0.59
C GLU A 79 -2.78 -19.47 -0.60
N GLY A 80 -2.98 -20.77 -0.45
CA GLY A 80 -2.84 -21.72 -1.57
C GLY A 80 -3.98 -21.57 -2.58
N SER A 81 -3.72 -22.00 -3.81
CA SER A 81 -4.68 -22.00 -4.91
C SER A 81 -4.58 -23.29 -5.72
N ASP A 82 -5.44 -23.45 -6.72
CA ASP A 82 -5.36 -24.56 -7.70
C ASP A 82 -4.08 -24.50 -8.54
N TYR A 83 -3.43 -23.34 -8.59
CA TYR A 83 -2.12 -23.13 -9.23
C TYR A 83 -0.93 -23.44 -8.30
N GLY A 84 -1.17 -23.91 -7.08
CA GLY A 84 -0.15 -24.26 -6.09
C GLY A 84 0.04 -23.21 -4.98
N ASP A 85 1.08 -23.43 -4.18
CA ASP A 85 1.43 -22.59 -3.03
C ASP A 85 2.40 -21.46 -3.48
N PHE A 86 1.84 -20.42 -4.09
CA PHE A 86 2.57 -19.23 -4.57
C PHE A 86 1.95 -17.93 -4.03
N ASN A 87 2.79 -16.96 -3.78
CA ASN A 87 2.37 -15.65 -3.27
C ASN A 87 2.02 -14.64 -4.36
N LEU A 88 2.39 -14.92 -5.61
CA LEU A 88 2.24 -13.99 -6.72
C LEU A 88 1.86 -14.75 -7.99
N PHE A 89 0.86 -14.23 -8.70
CA PHE A 89 0.41 -14.78 -9.97
C PHE A 89 0.46 -13.69 -11.04
N LYS A 90 1.19 -13.96 -12.12
CA LYS A 90 1.17 -13.12 -13.33
C LYS A 90 -0.10 -13.46 -14.11
N PHE A 91 -0.92 -12.45 -14.39
CA PHE A 91 -2.25 -12.60 -14.94
C PHE A 91 -2.41 -11.74 -16.20
N ASP A 92 -2.93 -12.32 -17.25
CA ASP A 92 -3.28 -11.61 -18.48
C ASP A 92 -4.71 -11.05 -18.38
N LEU A 93 -4.80 -9.72 -18.35
CA LEU A 93 -6.08 -9.02 -18.28
C LEU A 93 -6.88 -9.13 -19.59
N ALA A 94 -6.25 -9.45 -20.73
CA ALA A 94 -6.93 -9.59 -22.02
C ALA A 94 -7.65 -10.95 -22.14
N THR A 95 -6.96 -12.01 -21.73
CA THR A 95 -7.45 -13.41 -21.83
C THR A 95 -8.10 -13.90 -20.53
N SER A 96 -7.98 -13.14 -19.43
CA SER A 96 -8.48 -13.53 -18.10
C SER A 96 -7.85 -14.84 -17.60
N SER A 97 -6.55 -15.00 -17.77
CA SER A 97 -5.84 -16.24 -17.42
C SER A 97 -4.53 -16.02 -16.68
N VAL A 98 -4.17 -16.96 -15.80
CA VAL A 98 -2.86 -17.00 -15.14
C VAL A 98 -1.81 -17.41 -16.15
N ILE A 99 -0.74 -16.61 -16.29
CA ILE A 99 0.41 -16.88 -17.16
C ILE A 99 1.49 -17.69 -16.43
N SER A 100 1.81 -17.25 -15.19
CA SER A 100 2.81 -17.89 -14.34
C SER A 100 2.53 -17.66 -12.87
N SER A 101 3.18 -18.47 -12.03
CA SER A 101 3.12 -18.42 -10.57
C SER A 101 4.52 -18.20 -10.02
N GLU A 102 4.67 -17.23 -9.12
CA GLU A 102 5.95 -16.74 -8.62
C GLU A 102 5.96 -16.69 -7.09
N ILE A 103 7.15 -16.64 -6.49
CA ILE A 103 7.37 -16.54 -5.04
C ILE A 103 6.69 -17.71 -4.31
N PRO A 104 7.22 -18.92 -4.46
CA PRO A 104 6.69 -20.10 -3.78
C PRO A 104 6.82 -19.98 -2.26
N PHE A 105 5.91 -20.61 -1.53
CA PHE A 105 5.97 -20.73 -0.08
C PHE A 105 5.63 -22.14 0.37
N ASN A 106 6.10 -22.51 1.56
CA ASN A 106 5.80 -23.83 2.14
C ASN A 106 4.69 -23.73 3.19
N ARG A 107 3.46 -23.97 2.77
CA ARG A 107 2.28 -23.91 3.64
C ARG A 107 2.30 -24.96 4.75
N LYS A 108 2.94 -26.12 4.52
CA LYS A 108 3.03 -27.20 5.52
C LYS A 108 3.97 -26.84 6.66
N GLN A 109 4.93 -25.99 6.40
CA GLN A 109 5.92 -25.59 7.39
C GLN A 109 5.38 -24.50 8.32
N ILE A 110 4.79 -23.46 7.78
CA ILE A 110 4.23 -22.35 8.54
C ILE A 110 3.15 -21.63 7.75
N ASP A 111 1.96 -21.53 8.31
CA ASP A 111 0.87 -20.76 7.69
C ASP A 111 0.91 -19.29 8.15
N LYS A 112 1.45 -18.43 7.31
CA LYS A 112 1.56 -16.99 7.53
C LYS A 112 0.32 -16.21 7.09
N SER A 113 -0.71 -16.86 6.55
CA SER A 113 -1.89 -16.19 5.97
C SER A 113 -2.71 -15.36 6.96
N GLY A 114 -2.56 -15.61 8.26
CA GLY A 114 -3.16 -14.82 9.34
C GLY A 114 -2.60 -13.39 9.47
N TYR A 115 -1.40 -13.12 8.90
CA TYR A 115 -0.84 -11.78 8.86
C TYR A 115 -1.20 -11.11 7.54
N GLY A 116 -1.92 -10.00 7.61
CA GLY A 116 -2.26 -9.20 6.44
C GLY A 116 -1.56 -7.85 6.45
N LEU A 117 -1.33 -7.29 5.27
CA LEU A 117 -0.88 -5.92 5.07
C LEU A 117 -2.05 -5.07 4.56
N ARG A 118 -1.99 -3.77 4.82
CA ARG A 118 -2.94 -2.81 4.22
C ARG A 118 -2.69 -2.64 2.73
N LYS A 119 -1.42 -2.76 2.32
CA LYS A 119 -0.99 -2.69 0.94
C LYS A 119 0.27 -3.50 0.75
N TYR A 120 0.28 -4.38 -0.23
CA TYR A 120 1.40 -5.28 -0.51
C TYR A 120 2.36 -4.71 -1.54
N ALA A 121 1.86 -3.97 -2.50
CA ALA A 121 2.68 -3.41 -3.56
C ALA A 121 2.46 -1.90 -3.76
N SER A 122 3.52 -1.21 -4.15
CA SER A 122 3.46 0.19 -4.53
C SER A 122 4.15 0.43 -5.87
N LYS A 123 3.43 1.04 -6.82
CA LYS A 123 3.93 1.33 -8.16
C LYS A 123 4.65 2.68 -8.19
N TYR A 124 5.79 2.69 -8.87
CA TYR A 124 6.51 3.89 -9.23
C TYR A 124 7.03 3.75 -10.66
N ASN A 125 6.58 4.60 -11.57
CA ASN A 125 6.83 4.45 -13.02
C ASN A 125 6.38 3.07 -13.53
N ASN A 126 7.24 2.38 -14.28
CA ASN A 126 6.99 1.07 -14.84
C ASN A 126 7.49 -0.09 -13.98
N GLU A 127 7.65 0.14 -12.68
CA GLU A 127 8.00 -0.90 -11.72
C GLU A 127 7.19 -0.76 -10.44
N ALA A 128 7.08 -1.83 -9.68
CA ALA A 128 6.48 -1.80 -8.36
C ALA A 128 7.36 -2.51 -7.35
N THR A 129 7.38 -2.02 -6.11
CA THR A 129 7.92 -2.76 -4.98
C THR A 129 6.82 -3.62 -4.38
N LEU A 130 7.17 -4.84 -3.98
CA LEU A 130 6.30 -5.80 -3.34
C LEU A 130 6.92 -6.24 -2.01
N ILE A 131 6.11 -6.32 -0.97
CA ILE A 131 6.46 -6.78 0.36
C ILE A 131 5.45 -7.82 0.86
N TYR A 132 5.90 -8.71 1.74
CA TYR A 132 5.04 -9.66 2.43
C TYR A 132 5.26 -9.60 3.96
N PRO A 133 4.24 -9.91 4.75
CA PRO A 133 4.43 -10.03 6.19
C PRO A 133 5.35 -11.21 6.51
N LEU A 134 6.12 -11.08 7.59
CA LEU A 134 7.07 -12.09 8.05
C LEU A 134 8.09 -12.51 6.96
N ASN A 135 8.43 -11.55 6.10
CA ASN A 135 9.43 -11.70 5.04
C ASN A 135 10.39 -10.50 5.12
N ASP A 136 11.65 -10.76 4.91
CA ASP A 136 12.72 -9.74 4.94
C ASP A 136 13.05 -9.21 3.53
N THR A 137 12.51 -9.83 2.49
CA THR A 137 12.82 -9.50 1.10
C THR A 137 11.80 -8.52 0.52
N ILE A 138 12.31 -7.44 -0.05
CA ILE A 138 11.56 -6.52 -0.91
C ILE A 138 11.80 -6.96 -2.36
N TYR A 139 10.72 -7.21 -3.09
CA TYR A 139 10.79 -7.59 -4.49
C TYR A 139 10.52 -6.39 -5.39
N ILE A 140 11.10 -6.41 -6.59
CA ILE A 140 10.71 -5.53 -7.71
C ILE A 140 9.90 -6.33 -8.71
N LEU A 141 8.76 -5.77 -9.07
CA LEU A 141 7.90 -6.23 -10.16
C LEU A 141 8.06 -5.29 -11.35
N LYS A 142 8.24 -5.85 -12.51
CA LYS A 142 8.10 -5.19 -13.83
C LYS A 142 7.14 -6.03 -14.65
N GLU A 143 6.76 -5.56 -15.81
CA GLU A 143 5.81 -6.27 -16.68
C GLU A 143 6.17 -7.75 -16.89
N ASP A 144 7.48 -8.05 -17.08
CA ASP A 144 7.95 -9.40 -17.40
C ASP A 144 8.89 -10.00 -16.36
N THR A 145 9.14 -9.32 -15.24
CA THR A 145 10.18 -9.75 -14.31
C THR A 145 9.74 -9.56 -12.86
N VAL A 146 10.00 -10.58 -12.06
CA VAL A 146 9.93 -10.56 -10.60
C VAL A 146 11.29 -10.92 -10.04
N CYS A 147 11.89 -10.05 -9.24
CA CYS A 147 13.18 -10.34 -8.64
C CYS A 147 13.33 -9.76 -7.22
N PRO A 148 14.10 -10.43 -6.34
CA PRO A 148 14.55 -9.83 -5.09
C PRO A 148 15.31 -8.53 -5.37
N PHE A 149 15.05 -7.50 -4.59
CA PHE A 149 15.67 -6.18 -4.77
C PHE A 149 16.48 -5.75 -3.57
N TYR A 150 15.88 -5.83 -2.37
CA TYR A 150 16.57 -5.62 -1.11
C TYR A 150 16.24 -6.75 -0.14
N VAL A 151 17.20 -7.12 0.67
CA VAL A 151 17.01 -7.97 1.84
C VAL A 151 17.27 -7.13 3.08
N ILE A 152 16.29 -7.08 3.97
CA ILE A 152 16.40 -6.34 5.23
C ILE A 152 16.93 -7.28 6.30
N ASN A 153 18.14 -7.05 6.73
CA ASN A 153 18.71 -7.82 7.83
C ASN A 153 18.15 -7.36 9.18
N TYR A 154 17.17 -8.07 9.68
CA TYR A 154 16.60 -7.84 11.02
C TYR A 154 17.42 -8.46 12.14
N THR A 155 18.60 -9.00 11.82
CA THR A 155 19.48 -9.71 12.76
C THR A 155 18.78 -10.91 13.43
N SER A 156 18.88 -11.06 14.73
CA SER A 156 18.22 -12.13 15.50
C SER A 156 16.68 -11.97 15.58
N ARG A 157 16.10 -10.95 14.96
CA ARG A 157 14.64 -10.69 14.99
C ARG A 157 13.91 -11.14 13.72
N SER A 158 14.60 -11.71 12.75
CA SER A 158 13.96 -12.41 11.63
C SER A 158 13.29 -13.69 12.12
N LEU A 159 12.10 -13.98 11.56
CA LEU A 159 11.45 -15.27 11.84
C LEU A 159 12.30 -16.39 11.24
N PRO A 160 12.77 -17.38 12.03
CA PRO A 160 13.53 -18.50 11.49
C PRO A 160 12.74 -19.28 10.42
N GLU A 161 13.44 -19.79 9.41
CA GLU A 161 12.80 -20.52 8.32
C GLU A 161 12.25 -21.88 8.76
N ASP A 162 12.88 -22.51 9.76
CA ASP A 162 12.57 -23.83 10.28
C ASP A 162 11.47 -23.85 11.36
N VAL A 163 10.84 -22.72 11.61
CA VAL A 163 9.77 -22.60 12.60
C VAL A 163 8.55 -23.43 12.15
N ASN A 164 8.14 -24.35 13.04
CA ASN A 164 6.91 -25.10 12.89
C ASN A 164 5.93 -24.72 14.02
N VAL A 165 4.97 -23.89 13.68
CA VAL A 165 3.96 -23.38 14.62
C VAL A 165 2.62 -23.32 13.92
N ASP A 166 1.56 -23.79 14.60
CA ASP A 166 0.20 -23.71 14.10
C ASP A 166 -0.20 -22.24 13.83
N LYS A 167 -1.00 -22.04 12.79
CA LYS A 167 -1.49 -20.71 12.37
C LYS A 167 -2.04 -19.89 13.54
N ASP A 168 -2.89 -20.48 14.35
CA ASP A 168 -3.54 -19.80 15.49
C ASP A 168 -2.56 -19.38 16.59
N MET A 169 -1.42 -20.07 16.68
CA MET A 169 -0.37 -19.79 17.63
C MET A 169 0.72 -18.86 17.10
N LEU A 170 0.79 -18.68 15.78
CA LEU A 170 1.86 -17.91 15.13
C LEU A 170 1.94 -16.46 15.65
N PHE A 171 0.80 -15.80 15.79
CA PHE A 171 0.76 -14.42 16.31
C PHE A 171 1.37 -14.31 17.70
N ARG A 172 0.99 -15.25 18.59
CA ARG A 172 1.53 -15.31 19.96
C ARG A 172 3.02 -15.62 19.95
N PHE A 173 3.44 -16.55 19.09
CA PHE A 173 4.84 -16.95 18.95
C PHE A 173 5.71 -15.78 18.46
N VAL A 174 5.32 -15.09 17.41
CA VAL A 174 6.02 -13.92 16.87
C VAL A 174 6.15 -12.83 17.93
N ARG A 175 5.07 -12.51 18.63
CA ARG A 175 5.04 -11.50 19.70
C ARG A 175 5.92 -11.89 20.90
N LYS A 176 5.80 -13.15 21.38
CA LYS A 176 6.57 -13.66 22.53
C LYS A 176 8.07 -13.60 22.28
N ASN A 177 8.51 -13.95 21.08
CA ASN A 177 9.92 -13.99 20.70
C ASN A 177 10.41 -12.66 20.10
N ARG A 178 9.54 -11.65 20.01
CA ARG A 178 9.86 -10.30 19.48
C ARG A 178 10.37 -10.32 18.04
N TYR A 179 9.92 -11.29 17.22
CA TYR A 179 10.23 -11.30 15.80
C TYR A 179 9.55 -10.12 15.10
N LEU A 180 10.24 -9.56 14.11
CA LEU A 180 9.70 -8.49 13.28
C LEU A 180 8.75 -9.06 12.23
N LYS A 181 7.64 -8.37 12.02
CA LYS A 181 6.64 -8.74 11.00
C LYS A 181 7.04 -8.29 9.60
N GLY A 182 8.13 -7.55 9.47
CA GLY A 182 8.50 -6.86 8.25
C GLY A 182 7.82 -5.49 8.13
N PHE A 183 7.86 -4.91 6.94
CA PHE A 183 7.14 -3.68 6.65
C PHE A 183 5.64 -3.92 6.60
N GLU A 184 4.87 -3.01 7.17
CA GLU A 184 3.41 -2.97 7.06
C GLU A 184 2.96 -2.12 5.87
N TYR A 185 3.83 -1.24 5.41
CA TYR A 185 3.64 -0.39 4.24
C TYR A 185 5.00 0.05 3.70
N LEU A 186 5.15 0.06 2.39
CA LEU A 186 6.36 0.54 1.73
C LEU A 186 5.99 1.25 0.43
N GLN A 187 6.49 2.45 0.27
CA GLN A 187 6.36 3.24 -0.94
C GLN A 187 7.74 3.45 -1.57
N ASN A 188 7.85 3.11 -2.85
CA ASN A 188 9.02 3.40 -3.66
C ASN A 188 8.87 4.78 -4.32
N SER A 189 9.99 5.48 -4.49
CA SER A 189 10.08 6.69 -5.30
C SER A 189 11.43 6.74 -6.02
N LYS A 190 11.68 7.80 -6.78
CA LYS A 190 12.96 8.00 -7.44
C LYS A 190 14.13 7.93 -6.46
N ASP A 191 14.04 8.70 -5.39
CA ASP A 191 15.18 8.98 -4.51
C ASP A 191 15.09 8.24 -3.17
N TYR A 192 13.90 7.72 -2.79
CA TYR A 192 13.67 7.15 -1.47
C TYR A 192 12.85 5.86 -1.51
N LEU A 193 13.11 4.98 -0.53
CA LEU A 193 12.10 4.05 -0.02
C LEU A 193 11.58 4.62 1.29
N LEU A 194 10.27 4.77 1.38
CA LEU A 194 9.60 5.28 2.57
C LEU A 194 8.57 4.24 3.03
N GLY A 195 8.63 3.87 4.28
CA GLY A 195 7.72 2.88 4.82
C GLY A 195 7.54 2.99 6.32
N TYR A 196 6.78 2.09 6.87
CA TYR A 196 6.69 1.91 8.31
C TYR A 196 6.57 0.43 8.67
N TYR A 197 6.97 0.14 9.88
CA TYR A 197 6.87 -1.17 10.51
C TYR A 197 6.60 -0.99 12.00
N SER A 198 6.11 -2.05 12.64
CA SER A 198 5.94 -2.09 14.09
C SER A 198 6.85 -3.15 14.69
N ASP A 199 7.57 -2.76 15.72
CA ASP A 199 8.21 -3.69 16.66
C ASP A 199 7.54 -3.56 18.05
N ASP A 200 8.22 -2.99 19.00
CA ASP A 200 7.60 -2.60 20.29
C ASP A 200 6.81 -1.29 20.17
N SER A 201 7.01 -0.55 19.08
CA SER A 201 6.30 0.69 18.74
C SER A 201 6.29 0.90 17.23
N PHE A 202 5.37 1.74 16.77
CA PHE A 202 5.31 2.18 15.38
C PHE A 202 6.56 2.96 15.00
N LYS A 203 7.16 2.67 13.84
CA LYS A 203 8.37 3.32 13.33
C LYS A 203 8.30 3.56 11.83
N TYR A 204 8.70 4.76 11.43
CA TYR A 204 8.96 5.08 10.04
C TYR A 204 10.36 4.69 9.65
N PHE A 205 10.51 4.29 8.40
CA PHE A 205 11.75 3.96 7.74
C PHE A 205 11.89 4.81 6.49
N ILE A 206 13.03 5.46 6.33
CA ILE A 206 13.40 6.20 5.13
C ILE A 206 14.78 5.74 4.70
N TYR A 207 14.87 5.20 3.51
CA TYR A 207 16.14 4.89 2.86
C TYR A 207 16.35 5.86 1.70
N ASP A 208 17.42 6.63 1.79
CA ASP A 208 17.88 7.52 0.73
C ASP A 208 18.75 6.73 -0.23
N LYS A 209 18.29 6.54 -1.46
CA LYS A 209 18.98 5.72 -2.48
C LYS A 209 20.28 6.34 -2.98
N LEU A 210 20.39 7.68 -2.92
CA LEU A 210 21.58 8.37 -3.38
C LEU A 210 22.71 8.30 -2.36
N SER A 211 22.40 8.61 -1.09
CA SER A 211 23.39 8.59 -0.01
C SER A 211 23.54 7.23 0.66
N THR A 212 22.66 6.28 0.34
CA THR A 212 22.54 4.96 0.98
C THR A 212 22.26 5.00 2.49
N ASN A 213 21.84 6.16 2.99
CA ASN A 213 21.54 6.35 4.40
C ASN A 213 20.14 5.86 4.76
N ILE A 214 20.07 5.23 5.93
CA ILE A 214 18.82 4.80 6.54
C ILE A 214 18.51 5.68 7.73
N ARG A 215 17.27 6.13 7.84
CA ARG A 215 16.73 6.80 9.03
C ARG A 215 15.50 6.06 9.52
N VAL A 216 15.44 5.86 10.82
CA VAL A 216 14.30 5.26 11.52
C VAL A 216 13.85 6.20 12.62
N GLY A 217 12.56 6.46 12.69
CA GLY A 217 11.99 7.35 13.70
C GLY A 217 10.55 7.00 14.05
N LYS A 218 10.08 7.43 15.21
CA LYS A 218 8.68 7.23 15.65
C LYS A 218 7.71 8.16 14.93
N TRP A 219 8.18 9.24 14.31
CA TRP A 219 7.38 10.31 13.76
C TRP A 219 7.91 10.74 12.40
N LEU A 220 7.00 11.14 11.50
CA LEU A 220 7.35 12.01 10.38
C LEU A 220 7.11 13.46 10.82
N SER A 221 8.15 14.27 10.73
CA SER A 221 8.01 15.70 11.03
C SER A 221 7.63 16.46 9.78
N ILE A 222 6.48 17.13 9.82
CA ILE A 222 6.08 18.09 8.81
C ILE A 222 6.48 19.49 9.32
N GLY A 223 7.31 20.17 8.55
CA GLY A 223 7.88 21.46 8.97
C GLY A 223 6.88 22.57 9.34
N LEU A 224 5.60 22.38 9.02
CA LEU A 224 4.55 23.33 9.34
C LEU A 224 3.97 23.14 10.75
N PHE A 225 3.86 21.90 11.23
CA PHE A 225 3.13 21.62 12.47
C PHE A 225 3.68 20.45 13.28
N GLY A 226 4.96 20.10 13.06
CA GLY A 226 5.67 19.15 13.93
C GLY A 226 5.47 17.68 13.57
N ASN A 227 5.44 16.84 14.58
CA ASN A 227 5.50 15.39 14.43
C ASN A 227 4.11 14.78 14.34
N MET A 228 3.86 13.99 13.30
CA MET A 228 2.59 13.28 13.10
C MET A 228 2.82 11.81 12.75
N ILE A 229 1.80 11.00 12.98
CA ILE A 229 1.70 9.63 12.49
C ILE A 229 0.77 9.61 11.29
N PHE A 230 1.25 9.12 10.17
CA PHE A 230 0.50 8.94 8.94
C PHE A 230 0.55 7.49 8.51
N HIS A 231 -0.59 6.95 8.14
CA HIS A 231 -0.70 5.56 7.66
C HIS A 231 -0.73 5.47 6.13
N TYR A 232 -1.09 6.56 5.46
CA TYR A 232 -1.21 6.59 4.01
C TYR A 232 -0.39 7.72 3.44
N PHE A 233 0.60 7.38 2.64
CA PHE A 233 1.38 8.33 1.87
C PHE A 233 1.71 7.73 0.51
N TYR A 234 1.82 8.60 -0.49
CA TYR A 234 2.05 8.23 -1.88
C TYR A 234 3.13 9.13 -2.46
N THR A 235 3.99 8.55 -3.28
CA THR A 235 4.99 9.32 -4.03
C THR A 235 4.59 9.39 -5.49
N THR A 236 4.82 10.53 -6.11
CA THR A 236 4.60 10.72 -7.54
C THR A 236 5.90 10.55 -8.33
N THR A 237 5.78 10.44 -9.64
CA THR A 237 6.93 10.38 -10.56
C THR A 237 7.85 11.59 -10.44
N ASN A 238 7.32 12.74 -9.99
CA ASN A 238 8.09 13.98 -9.80
C ASN A 238 8.75 14.06 -8.41
N GLY A 239 8.71 12.98 -7.62
CA GLY A 239 9.29 12.93 -6.27
C GLY A 239 8.49 13.71 -5.21
N GLU A 240 7.25 14.09 -5.51
CA GLU A 240 6.35 14.70 -4.54
C GLU A 240 5.78 13.64 -3.62
N LEU A 241 5.66 13.95 -2.33
CA LEU A 241 5.02 13.11 -1.34
C LEU A 241 3.61 13.64 -1.06
N TYR A 242 2.62 12.79 -1.23
CA TYR A 242 1.25 13.06 -0.81
C TYR A 242 0.92 12.23 0.42
N ILE A 243 0.35 12.88 1.41
CA ILE A 243 -0.09 12.25 2.65
C ILE A 243 -1.59 12.43 2.74
N LEU A 244 -2.31 11.32 2.86
CA LEU A 244 -3.75 11.31 3.05
C LEU A 244 -4.05 11.15 4.53
N GLN A 245 -4.86 12.04 5.08
CA GLN A 245 -5.30 12.02 6.46
C GLN A 245 -6.82 12.12 6.52
N ASP A 246 -7.42 11.27 7.30
CA ASP A 246 -8.83 11.38 7.64
C ASP A 246 -9.14 12.73 8.29
N ALA A 247 -10.24 13.37 7.87
CA ALA A 247 -10.57 14.74 8.27
C ALA A 247 -10.85 14.85 9.78
N ASP A 248 -11.62 13.91 10.34
CA ASP A 248 -11.97 13.92 11.76
C ASP A 248 -10.74 13.66 12.61
N THR A 249 -9.93 12.69 12.23
CA THR A 249 -8.66 12.38 12.90
C THR A 249 -7.72 13.57 12.84
N PHE A 250 -7.65 14.30 11.72
CA PHE A 250 -6.84 15.49 11.61
C PHE A 250 -7.37 16.62 12.49
N SER A 251 -8.67 16.89 12.47
CA SER A 251 -9.32 17.89 13.29
C SER A 251 -9.07 17.65 14.78
N PHE A 252 -9.22 16.41 15.22
CA PHE A 252 -8.93 16.01 16.61
C PHE A 252 -7.46 16.27 16.99
N ASN A 253 -6.53 15.88 16.13
CA ASN A 253 -5.10 16.04 16.38
C ASN A 253 -4.66 17.51 16.26
N TRP A 254 -5.32 18.31 15.43
CA TRP A 254 -4.95 19.71 15.20
C TRP A 254 -4.96 20.54 16.47
N LYS A 255 -5.87 20.28 17.40
CA LYS A 255 -5.92 20.97 18.70
C LYS A 255 -4.57 20.92 19.44
N SER A 256 -3.87 19.80 19.35
CA SER A 256 -2.55 19.61 19.95
C SER A 256 -1.42 20.13 19.06
N LEU A 257 -1.53 19.93 17.75
CA LEU A 257 -0.50 20.28 16.77
C LEU A 257 -0.43 21.79 16.49
N ARG A 258 -1.52 22.49 16.69
CA ARG A 258 -1.64 23.93 16.46
C ARG A 258 -0.57 24.74 17.19
N THR A 259 -0.18 24.32 18.38
CA THR A 259 0.85 24.98 19.18
C THR A 259 2.25 24.87 18.57
N TYR A 260 2.50 23.83 17.77
CA TYR A 260 3.77 23.61 17.07
C TYR A 260 3.82 24.32 15.71
N CYS A 261 2.69 24.80 15.21
CA CYS A 261 2.64 25.56 13.97
C CYS A 261 3.09 27.00 14.24
N THR A 262 4.36 27.29 14.00
CA THR A 262 4.97 28.60 14.26
C THR A 262 4.61 29.66 13.21
N ASN A 263 4.22 29.24 12.00
CA ASN A 263 3.85 30.16 10.93
C ASN A 263 2.36 30.54 11.05
N SER A 264 2.08 31.81 11.33
CA SER A 264 0.71 32.31 11.56
C SER A 264 -0.20 32.14 10.34
N TYR A 265 0.31 32.39 9.13
CA TYR A 265 -0.45 32.25 7.89
C TYR A 265 -0.97 30.81 7.70
N TYR A 266 -0.10 29.82 7.86
CA TYR A 266 -0.52 28.43 7.73
C TYR A 266 -1.42 27.99 8.90
N ARG A 267 -1.19 28.51 10.09
CA ARG A 267 -2.03 28.23 11.26
C ARG A 267 -3.47 28.69 11.01
N GLU A 268 -3.66 29.93 10.59
CA GLU A 268 -4.97 30.50 10.28
C GLU A 268 -5.67 29.75 9.14
N LYS A 269 -4.92 29.42 8.10
CA LYS A 269 -5.44 28.63 6.97
C LYS A 269 -5.92 27.23 7.40
N ILE A 270 -5.17 26.56 8.28
CA ILE A 270 -5.55 25.23 8.78
C ILE A 270 -6.71 25.36 9.79
N ASP A 271 -6.74 26.41 10.63
CA ASP A 271 -7.86 26.71 11.51
C ASP A 271 -9.16 26.86 10.71
N SER A 272 -9.12 27.58 9.58
CA SER A 272 -10.27 27.70 8.67
C SER A 272 -10.71 26.35 8.11
N ILE A 273 -9.78 25.54 7.59
CA ILE A 273 -10.09 24.18 7.06
C ILE A 273 -10.71 23.32 8.16
N VAL A 274 -10.13 23.30 9.36
CA VAL A 274 -10.62 22.49 10.49
C VAL A 274 -11.99 22.97 10.95
N GLY A 275 -12.26 24.27 10.88
CA GLY A 275 -13.58 24.84 11.20
C GLY A 275 -14.70 24.46 10.22
N GLU A 276 -14.34 24.02 9.02
CA GLU A 276 -15.28 23.58 7.97
C GLU A 276 -15.49 22.06 7.95
N ILE A 277 -14.73 21.29 8.76
CA ILE A 277 -14.86 19.82 8.83
C ILE A 277 -16.17 19.46 9.53
N GLY A 278 -17.00 18.69 8.84
CA GLY A 278 -18.22 18.05 9.33
C GLY A 278 -18.18 16.51 9.12
N ASP A 279 -19.22 15.83 9.56
CA ASP A 279 -19.30 14.36 9.59
C ASP A 279 -19.06 13.67 8.23
N ASP A 280 -19.36 14.37 7.12
CA ASP A 280 -19.19 13.84 5.76
C ASP A 280 -17.99 14.46 5.03
N SER A 281 -17.04 15.04 5.75
CA SER A 281 -15.90 15.71 5.11
C SER A 281 -14.95 14.71 4.43
N ASN A 282 -14.48 15.10 3.25
CA ASN A 282 -13.48 14.34 2.51
C ASN A 282 -12.15 14.32 3.27
N PRO A 283 -11.34 13.26 3.10
CA PRO A 283 -9.99 13.22 3.64
C PRO A 283 -9.14 14.42 3.17
N ILE A 284 -8.23 14.85 4.03
CA ILE A 284 -7.31 15.95 3.75
C ILE A 284 -6.07 15.40 3.04
N LEU A 285 -5.70 16.00 1.93
CA LEU A 285 -4.51 15.64 1.16
C LEU A 285 -3.42 16.69 1.38
N PHE A 286 -2.32 16.29 2.01
CA PHE A 286 -1.13 17.12 2.15
C PHE A 286 -0.15 16.83 1.01
N LYS A 287 0.22 17.87 0.28
CA LYS A 287 1.32 17.82 -0.69
C LYS A 287 2.61 18.28 -0.02
N CYS A 288 3.56 17.37 0.12
CA CYS A 288 4.82 17.58 0.82
C CYS A 288 6.01 17.42 -0.12
N LYS A 289 7.11 18.05 0.23
CA LYS A 289 8.43 17.76 -0.36
C LYS A 289 9.37 17.36 0.76
N PHE A 290 10.18 16.33 0.52
CA PHE A 290 11.29 16.05 1.42
C PHE A 290 12.24 17.25 1.41
N ARG A 291 12.44 17.87 2.55
CA ARG A 291 13.63 18.70 2.71
C ARG A 291 14.80 17.74 2.70
N GLY A 292 15.74 17.95 1.78
CA GLY A 292 16.91 17.10 1.62
C GLY A 292 17.51 16.77 2.98
N MET A 293 17.95 15.54 3.13
CA MET A 293 18.65 15.16 4.34
C MET A 293 19.89 16.06 4.41
N ALA A 294 19.90 17.00 5.37
CA ALA A 294 21.08 17.82 5.60
C ALA A 294 22.27 16.88 5.75
N LYS A 295 23.32 17.14 4.97
CA LYS A 295 24.56 16.40 5.00
C LYS A 295 25.18 16.43 6.38
#